data_b5a04b99418c364f264d520f804aa980
#
_entry.id   b5a04b99418c364f264d520f804aa980
#
_cell.length_a   1.000
_cell.length_b   1.000
_cell.length_c   1.000
_cell.angle_alpha   90.00
_cell.angle_beta   90.00
_cell.angle_gamma   90.00
#
_symmetry.space_group_name_H-M   'P 1'
#
loop_
_entity.id
_entity.type
_entity.pdbx_description
1 polymer ?
#
loop_
_entity_poly.entity_id
_entity_poly.type
_entity_poly.pdbx_seq_one_letter_code
_entity_poly.pdbx_strand_id
1 'polypeptide(L)'
;MKVKFLHWYNALAATLLSLLGFSSCGSEFGKDEPCLYGSPTSSFHAKGNVTAEDGTPIKGIKAVVVEDYGNAGCYRMDSAYTDSKGDYVTKEKSMDGAIDWVHKEKRLKVILEDVDDGANGGEFATDTIKSENITVEQVGKGEGTWDWGSFEVTANGKMKKKK
;
A
#
# COMPACT_ATOMS: atom_id res chain seq x y z
N MET A 1 61.04 15.90 -28.03
CA MET A 1 59.89 16.00 -28.96
C MET A 1 58.68 15.16 -28.55
N LYS A 2 58.79 14.06 -27.83
CA LYS A 2 57.66 13.16 -27.45
C LYS A 2 56.61 13.80 -26.49
N VAL A 3 57.04 14.71 -25.57
CA VAL A 3 56.12 15.30 -24.58
C VAL A 3 55.15 16.31 -25.19
N LYS A 4 55.58 17.11 -26.18
CA LYS A 4 54.73 18.09 -26.88
C LYS A 4 53.63 17.47 -27.71
N PHE A 5 53.90 16.30 -28.26
CA PHE A 5 52.94 15.51 -29.06
C PHE A 5 51.83 14.93 -28.16
N LEU A 6 52.20 14.51 -26.96
CA LEU A 6 51.22 13.97 -25.98
C LEU A 6 50.26 15.06 -25.48
N HIS A 7 50.75 16.28 -25.24
CA HIS A 7 49.88 17.40 -24.83
C HIS A 7 48.88 17.81 -25.93
N TRP A 8 49.31 17.79 -27.19
CA TRP A 8 48.46 18.12 -28.31
C TRP A 8 47.37 17.02 -28.51
N TYR A 9 47.74 15.76 -28.37
CA TYR A 9 46.82 14.63 -28.45
C TYR A 9 45.78 14.67 -27.31
N ASN A 10 46.17 14.96 -26.10
CA ASN A 10 45.25 15.08 -24.96
C ASN A 10 44.29 16.27 -25.13
N ALA A 11 44.75 17.40 -25.66
CA ALA A 11 43.92 18.55 -25.97
C ALA A 11 42.84 18.19 -27.03
N LEU A 12 43.24 17.48 -28.07
CA LEU A 12 42.35 17.05 -29.16
C LEU A 12 41.32 16.02 -28.68
N ALA A 13 41.74 15.09 -27.82
CA ALA A 13 40.85 14.10 -27.20
C ALA A 13 39.83 14.75 -26.24
N ALA A 14 40.27 15.74 -25.45
CA ALA A 14 39.40 16.50 -24.57
C ALA A 14 38.35 17.32 -25.33
N THR A 15 38.74 17.90 -26.48
CA THR A 15 37.83 18.65 -27.34
C THR A 15 36.80 17.73 -28.01
N LEU A 16 37.22 16.54 -28.45
CA LEU A 16 36.35 15.52 -29.01
C LEU A 16 35.33 14.99 -27.98
N LEU A 17 35.79 14.75 -26.76
CA LEU A 17 34.92 14.31 -25.66
C LEU A 17 33.90 15.37 -25.28
N SER A 18 34.28 16.66 -25.25
CA SER A 18 33.34 17.76 -24.99
C SER A 18 32.30 17.92 -26.11
N LEU A 19 32.66 17.68 -27.38
CA LEU A 19 31.75 17.69 -28.52
C LEU A 19 30.81 16.49 -28.54
N LEU A 20 31.18 15.40 -27.91
CA LEU A 20 30.32 14.20 -27.77
C LEU A 20 29.32 14.31 -26.60
N GLY A 21 29.17 15.48 -26.02
CA GLY A 21 28.09 15.74 -25.05
C GLY A 21 28.36 15.30 -23.61
N PHE A 22 29.63 15.00 -23.26
CA PHE A 22 30.00 14.74 -21.86
C PHE A 22 30.03 16.02 -20.99
N SER A 23 29.72 17.18 -21.54
CA SER A 23 29.55 18.43 -20.79
C SER A 23 28.17 18.59 -20.13
N SER A 24 27.32 17.56 -20.20
CA SER A 24 25.96 17.60 -19.67
C SER A 24 25.84 17.37 -18.15
N CYS A 25 26.95 17.32 -17.44
CA CYS A 25 26.89 17.18 -15.97
C CYS A 25 27.17 18.49 -15.23
N GLY A 26 26.80 19.63 -15.78
CA GLY A 26 27.03 20.86 -15.06
C GLY A 26 26.44 22.07 -15.74
N SER A 27 25.23 22.43 -15.47
CA SER A 27 24.72 23.79 -15.30
C SER A 27 23.21 24.01 -15.36
N GLU A 28 22.38 22.97 -15.53
CA GLU A 28 20.92 23.15 -15.37
C GLU A 28 20.27 22.33 -14.24
N PHE A 29 21.05 21.58 -13.49
CA PHE A 29 20.62 21.02 -12.19
C PHE A 29 20.91 21.99 -11.04
N GLY A 30 20.77 23.27 -11.27
CA GLY A 30 21.01 24.34 -10.31
C GLY A 30 19.75 24.88 -9.65
N LYS A 31 18.78 24.04 -9.37
CA LYS A 31 17.79 24.23 -8.32
C LYS A 31 17.74 22.91 -7.57
N ASP A 32 18.04 22.98 -6.29
CA ASP A 32 18.10 21.90 -5.32
C ASP A 32 16.77 21.16 -5.20
N GLU A 33 16.32 20.55 -6.29
CA GLU A 33 15.29 19.52 -6.23
C GLU A 33 16.03 18.24 -5.87
N PRO A 34 15.91 17.74 -4.63
CA PRO A 34 16.54 16.48 -4.28
C PRO A 34 15.98 15.41 -5.24
N CYS A 35 16.87 14.71 -5.95
CA CYS A 35 16.52 13.49 -6.65
C CYS A 35 16.12 12.46 -5.59
N LEU A 36 14.87 12.53 -5.14
CA LEU A 36 14.29 11.60 -4.21
C LEU A 36 13.97 10.30 -4.96
N TYR A 37 14.88 9.36 -4.86
CA TYR A 37 14.61 7.97 -5.22
C TYR A 37 13.73 7.39 -4.12
N GLY A 38 12.42 7.41 -4.32
CA GLY A 38 11.44 6.82 -3.41
C GLY A 38 10.07 6.73 -4.06
N SER A 39 9.25 5.82 -3.59
CA SER A 39 7.82 5.79 -3.94
C SER A 39 7.07 6.75 -3.03
N PRO A 40 6.07 7.51 -3.54
CA PRO A 40 5.16 8.21 -2.67
C PRO A 40 4.51 7.25 -1.68
N THR A 41 4.32 7.69 -0.45
CA THR A 41 3.73 6.88 0.62
C THR A 41 2.39 7.43 1.06
N SER A 42 1.57 6.57 1.63
CA SER A 42 0.38 6.96 2.38
C SER A 42 0.27 6.11 3.63
N SER A 43 -0.61 6.49 4.56
CA SER A 43 -1.01 5.64 5.66
C SER A 43 -2.46 5.21 5.51
N PHE A 44 -2.82 4.08 6.10
CA PHE A 44 -4.19 3.66 6.19
C PHE A 44 -4.46 2.89 7.49
N HIS A 45 -5.72 2.88 7.91
CA HIS A 45 -6.26 1.93 8.85
C HIS A 45 -7.59 1.38 8.32
N ALA A 46 -7.95 0.19 8.74
CA ALA A 46 -9.21 -0.45 8.35
C ALA A 46 -10.10 -0.66 9.57
N LYS A 47 -11.40 -0.45 9.40
CA LYS A 47 -12.41 -0.69 10.41
C LYS A 47 -13.65 -1.35 9.81
N GLY A 48 -14.46 -1.93 10.66
CA GLY A 48 -15.74 -2.50 10.25
C GLY A 48 -16.43 -3.26 11.36
N ASN A 49 -17.58 -3.80 11.03
CA ASN A 49 -18.40 -4.62 11.93
C ASN A 49 -18.68 -5.97 11.28
N VAL A 50 -18.59 -7.04 12.06
CA VAL A 50 -18.83 -8.42 11.61
C VAL A 50 -19.99 -9.02 12.41
N THR A 51 -20.99 -9.49 11.69
CA THR A 51 -22.18 -10.10 12.28
C THR A 51 -22.46 -11.48 11.66
N ALA A 52 -23.23 -12.30 12.36
CA ALA A 52 -23.83 -13.47 11.78
C ALA A 52 -24.98 -13.09 10.82
N GLU A 53 -25.54 -14.05 10.10
CA GLU A 53 -26.66 -13.80 9.17
C GLU A 53 -27.91 -13.23 9.86
N ASP A 54 -28.12 -13.57 11.12
CA ASP A 54 -29.22 -13.06 11.96
C ASP A 54 -28.97 -11.66 12.56
N GLY A 55 -27.79 -11.06 12.27
CA GLY A 55 -27.39 -9.77 12.79
C GLY A 55 -26.71 -9.79 14.15
N THR A 56 -26.51 -10.97 14.76
CA THR A 56 -25.78 -11.09 16.02
C THR A 56 -24.29 -10.73 15.81
N PRO A 57 -23.69 -9.84 16.61
CA PRO A 57 -22.27 -9.53 16.49
C PRO A 57 -21.40 -10.74 16.82
N ILE A 58 -20.29 -10.90 16.12
CA ILE A 58 -19.37 -12.02 16.33
C ILE A 58 -18.04 -11.46 16.85
N LYS A 59 -17.65 -11.95 18.03
CA LYS A 59 -16.35 -11.64 18.62
C LYS A 59 -15.30 -12.65 18.14
N GLY A 60 -14.01 -12.22 18.08
CA GLY A 60 -12.88 -13.13 17.82
C GLY A 60 -12.59 -13.39 16.35
N ILE A 61 -13.38 -12.84 15.43
CA ILE A 61 -13.12 -12.95 14.00
C ILE A 61 -11.89 -12.14 13.64
N LYS A 62 -10.96 -12.75 12.92
CA LYS A 62 -9.79 -12.08 12.38
C LYS A 62 -10.13 -11.47 11.02
N ALA A 63 -10.22 -10.16 10.97
CA ALA A 63 -10.34 -9.40 9.72
C ALA A 63 -8.94 -9.11 9.17
N VAL A 64 -8.65 -9.60 7.98
CA VAL A 64 -7.34 -9.46 7.31
C VAL A 64 -7.51 -8.62 6.05
N VAL A 65 -6.87 -7.46 6.04
CA VAL A 65 -6.81 -6.58 4.84
C VAL A 65 -5.77 -7.15 3.89
N VAL A 66 -6.16 -7.38 2.65
CA VAL A 66 -5.28 -7.96 1.64
C VAL A 66 -5.35 -7.20 0.33
N GLU A 67 -4.24 -7.21 -0.40
CA GLU A 67 -4.17 -6.86 -1.81
C GLU A 67 -4.12 -8.15 -2.63
N ASP A 68 -5.08 -8.34 -3.51
CA ASP A 68 -5.24 -9.54 -4.33
C ASP A 68 -4.68 -9.32 -5.74
N TYR A 69 -3.66 -10.08 -6.07
CA TYR A 69 -3.03 -10.09 -7.39
C TYR A 69 -3.54 -11.24 -8.29
N GLY A 70 -4.69 -11.82 -7.95
CA GLY A 70 -5.27 -12.93 -8.70
C GLY A 70 -4.39 -14.18 -8.64
N ASN A 71 -3.96 -14.67 -9.78
CA ASN A 71 -3.13 -15.89 -9.86
C ASN A 71 -1.76 -15.76 -9.19
N ALA A 72 -1.27 -14.54 -8.95
CA ALA A 72 -0.01 -14.30 -8.24
C ALA A 72 -0.17 -14.36 -6.71
N GLY A 73 -1.40 -14.50 -6.20
CA GLY A 73 -1.68 -14.63 -4.77
C GLY A 73 -2.13 -13.34 -4.11
N CYS A 74 -2.22 -13.37 -2.78
CA CYS A 74 -2.66 -12.22 -1.98
C CYS A 74 -1.53 -11.76 -1.06
N TYR A 75 -1.31 -10.45 -1.00
CA TYR A 75 -0.43 -9.82 -0.04
C TYR A 75 -1.24 -9.38 1.18
N ARG A 76 -0.89 -9.89 2.37
CA ARG A 76 -1.53 -9.48 3.64
C ARG A 76 -0.95 -8.16 4.10
N MET A 77 -1.79 -7.14 4.13
CA MET A 77 -1.39 -5.78 4.49
C MET A 77 -1.44 -5.56 6.00
N ASP A 78 -2.59 -5.87 6.64
CA ASP A 78 -2.79 -5.73 8.08
C ASP A 78 -3.93 -6.63 8.58
N SER A 79 -4.12 -6.73 9.91
CA SER A 79 -5.25 -7.47 10.49
C SER A 79 -5.62 -7.00 11.89
N ALA A 80 -6.89 -7.19 12.26
CA ALA A 80 -7.40 -6.97 13.60
C ALA A 80 -8.44 -8.04 13.95
N TYR A 81 -8.75 -8.16 15.25
CA TYR A 81 -9.79 -9.06 15.74
C TYR A 81 -11.03 -8.26 16.13
N THR A 82 -12.20 -8.86 15.90
CA THR A 82 -13.47 -8.27 16.35
C THR A 82 -13.61 -8.34 17.88
N ASP A 83 -14.17 -7.28 18.43
CA ASP A 83 -14.52 -7.18 19.86
C ASP A 83 -15.90 -7.82 20.16
N SER A 84 -16.40 -7.63 21.37
CA SER A 84 -17.72 -8.15 21.82
C SER A 84 -18.92 -7.54 21.09
N LYS A 85 -18.73 -6.45 20.36
CA LYS A 85 -19.76 -5.81 19.53
C LYS A 85 -19.62 -6.16 18.06
N GLY A 86 -18.65 -7.03 17.73
CA GLY A 86 -18.30 -7.37 16.36
C GLY A 86 -17.47 -6.31 15.65
N ASP A 87 -17.04 -5.25 16.33
CA ASP A 87 -16.27 -4.17 15.73
C ASP A 87 -14.79 -4.54 15.69
N TYR A 88 -14.10 -4.18 14.59
CA TYR A 88 -12.65 -4.27 14.47
C TYR A 88 -12.05 -2.97 13.94
N VAL A 89 -10.85 -2.68 14.39
CA VAL A 89 -10.03 -1.55 13.90
C VAL A 89 -8.58 -2.01 13.85
N THR A 90 -7.92 -1.83 12.71
CA THR A 90 -6.48 -2.07 12.59
C THR A 90 -5.70 -0.86 13.10
N LYS A 91 -4.39 -1.02 13.30
CA LYS A 91 -3.51 0.11 13.57
C LYS A 91 -3.29 0.90 12.28
N GLU A 92 -2.91 2.17 12.42
CA GLU A 92 -2.45 2.93 11.28
C GLU A 92 -1.14 2.35 10.74
N LYS A 93 -1.07 2.16 9.43
CA LYS A 93 0.06 1.53 8.75
C LYS A 93 0.44 2.32 7.50
N SER A 94 1.73 2.57 7.34
CA SER A 94 2.28 3.16 6.11
C SER A 94 2.41 2.12 5.00
N MET A 95 2.22 2.57 3.77
CA MET A 95 2.40 1.76 2.56
C MET A 95 3.00 2.61 1.43
N ASP A 96 3.67 1.96 0.49
CA ASP A 96 4.06 2.56 -0.77
C ASP A 96 2.81 2.73 -1.67
N GLY A 97 2.66 3.90 -2.25
CA GLY A 97 1.45 4.24 -3.01
C GLY A 97 0.26 4.61 -2.11
N ALA A 98 -0.96 4.41 -2.59
CA ALA A 98 -2.19 4.68 -1.85
C ALA A 98 -3.16 3.50 -1.90
N ILE A 99 -3.78 3.22 -0.76
CA ILE A 99 -4.81 2.18 -0.62
C ILE A 99 -6.02 2.43 -1.54
N ASP A 100 -6.30 3.70 -1.84
CA ASP A 100 -7.34 4.12 -2.78
C ASP A 100 -7.10 3.57 -4.21
N TRP A 101 -5.85 3.47 -4.66
CA TRP A 101 -5.53 2.86 -5.95
C TRP A 101 -5.78 1.36 -5.95
N VAL A 102 -5.37 0.67 -4.87
CA VAL A 102 -5.64 -0.76 -4.69
C VAL A 102 -7.14 -1.02 -4.73
N HIS A 103 -7.92 -0.14 -4.12
CA HIS A 103 -9.39 -0.21 -4.14
C HIS A 103 -9.96 0.05 -5.54
N LYS A 104 -9.53 1.11 -6.24
CA LYS A 104 -9.98 1.45 -7.61
C LYS A 104 -9.69 0.34 -8.63
N GLU A 105 -8.56 -0.35 -8.46
CA GLU A 105 -8.20 -1.52 -9.28
C GLU A 105 -8.90 -2.81 -8.85
N LYS A 106 -9.82 -2.75 -7.87
CA LYS A 106 -10.59 -3.88 -7.32
C LYS A 106 -9.71 -4.99 -6.72
N ARG A 107 -8.50 -4.65 -6.31
CA ARG A 107 -7.57 -5.58 -5.66
C ARG A 107 -7.68 -5.59 -4.13
N LEU A 108 -8.31 -4.56 -3.53
CA LEU A 108 -8.53 -4.50 -2.09
C LEU A 108 -9.62 -5.48 -1.67
N LYS A 109 -9.31 -6.33 -0.69
CA LYS A 109 -10.27 -7.26 -0.07
C LYS A 109 -10.05 -7.30 1.44
N VAL A 110 -11.09 -7.70 2.18
CA VAL A 110 -10.97 -8.05 3.60
C VAL A 110 -11.46 -9.48 3.78
N ILE A 111 -10.55 -10.36 4.25
CA ILE A 111 -10.86 -11.75 4.54
C ILE A 111 -11.24 -11.87 6.02
N LEU A 112 -12.38 -12.47 6.29
CA LEU A 112 -12.88 -12.74 7.64
C LEU A 112 -12.59 -14.20 7.97
N GLU A 113 -11.71 -14.44 8.92
CA GLU A 113 -11.27 -15.77 9.34
C GLU A 113 -11.75 -16.03 10.79
N ASP A 114 -12.53 -17.08 10.99
CA ASP A 114 -12.81 -17.59 12.32
C ASP A 114 -11.60 -18.42 12.77
N VAL A 115 -11.00 -18.04 13.88
CA VAL A 115 -9.74 -18.62 14.36
C VAL A 115 -9.83 -19.19 15.76
N ASP A 116 -11.06 -19.31 16.32
CA ASP A 116 -11.26 -19.74 17.70
C ASP A 116 -12.06 -21.06 17.84
N ASP A 117 -12.29 -21.77 16.71
CA ASP A 117 -12.84 -23.13 16.66
C ASP A 117 -14.15 -23.35 17.46
N GLY A 118 -15.06 -22.42 17.38
CA GLY A 118 -16.39 -22.56 18.00
C GLY A 118 -16.57 -21.86 19.34
N ALA A 119 -15.56 -21.21 19.87
CA ALA A 119 -15.73 -20.18 20.89
C ALA A 119 -16.55 -19.01 20.31
N ASN A 120 -17.04 -18.12 21.17
CA ASN A 120 -17.74 -16.88 20.75
C ASN A 120 -18.96 -17.07 19.79
N GLY A 121 -19.72 -18.13 19.94
CA GLY A 121 -21.00 -18.29 19.27
C GLY A 121 -21.08 -19.36 18.19
N GLY A 122 -20.04 -20.16 18.02
CA GLY A 122 -19.96 -21.31 17.11
C GLY A 122 -19.00 -21.06 15.96
N GLU A 123 -18.74 -22.11 15.18
CA GLU A 123 -17.85 -22.01 14.01
C GLU A 123 -18.50 -21.25 12.85
N PHE A 124 -17.73 -20.36 12.25
CA PHE A 124 -18.13 -19.60 11.07
C PHE A 124 -17.26 -19.95 9.85
N ALA A 125 -17.89 -19.96 8.69
CA ALA A 125 -17.16 -20.16 7.43
C ALA A 125 -16.38 -18.87 7.08
N THR A 126 -15.15 -19.03 6.61
CA THR A 126 -14.37 -17.91 6.07
C THR A 126 -15.16 -17.18 4.99
N ASP A 127 -15.19 -15.86 5.04
CA ASP A 127 -15.83 -15.01 4.04
C ASP A 127 -14.87 -13.93 3.56
N THR A 128 -15.17 -13.37 2.39
CA THR A 128 -14.33 -12.33 1.78
C THR A 128 -15.18 -11.15 1.33
N ILE A 129 -14.92 -10.00 1.93
CA ILE A 129 -15.49 -8.72 1.52
C ILE A 129 -14.69 -8.22 0.33
N LYS A 130 -15.35 -8.10 -0.82
CA LYS A 130 -14.72 -7.64 -2.07
C LYS A 130 -14.72 -6.12 -2.16
N SER A 131 -13.86 -5.57 -3.01
CA SER A 131 -13.69 -4.10 -3.20
C SER A 131 -15.01 -3.35 -3.40
N GLU A 132 -15.98 -3.91 -4.09
CA GLU A 132 -17.28 -3.27 -4.33
C GLU A 132 -18.11 -3.03 -3.05
N ASN A 133 -17.80 -3.76 -1.97
CA ASN A 133 -18.44 -3.64 -0.66
C ASN A 133 -17.53 -2.98 0.39
N ILE A 134 -16.45 -2.37 -0.06
CA ILE A 134 -15.49 -1.64 0.78
C ILE A 134 -15.57 -0.16 0.41
N THR A 135 -15.57 0.70 1.41
CA THR A 135 -15.45 2.15 1.22
C THR A 135 -14.04 2.59 1.62
N VAL A 136 -13.42 3.45 0.81
CA VAL A 136 -12.12 4.06 1.12
C VAL A 136 -12.28 5.57 1.08
N GLU A 137 -11.96 6.23 2.18
CA GLU A 137 -12.06 7.68 2.33
C GLU A 137 -10.71 8.27 2.75
N GLN A 138 -10.32 9.38 2.14
CA GLN A 138 -9.15 10.12 2.59
C GLN A 138 -9.52 10.94 3.83
N VAL A 139 -8.90 10.63 4.97
CA VAL A 139 -9.17 11.26 6.27
C VAL A 139 -8.10 12.26 6.70
N GLY A 140 -6.94 12.23 6.06
CA GLY A 140 -5.86 13.20 6.25
C GLY A 140 -5.22 13.58 4.92
N LYS A 141 -4.91 14.88 4.76
CA LYS A 141 -4.16 15.34 3.59
C LYS A 141 -2.68 15.05 3.81
N GLY A 142 -2.01 14.63 2.75
CA GLY A 142 -0.57 14.51 2.75
C GLY A 142 0.15 15.86 2.63
N GLU A 143 1.44 15.85 2.94
CA GLU A 143 2.30 17.01 2.84
C GLU A 143 3.34 16.81 1.73
N GLY A 144 3.41 17.79 0.81
CA GLY A 144 4.35 17.76 -0.31
C GLY A 144 4.00 16.75 -1.40
N THR A 145 5.00 16.29 -2.14
CA THR A 145 4.82 15.44 -3.33
C THR A 145 4.85 13.95 -3.00
N TRP A 146 5.42 13.58 -1.86
CA TRP A 146 5.74 12.19 -1.50
C TRP A 146 4.87 11.62 -0.40
N ASP A 147 4.06 12.44 0.26
CA ASP A 147 3.06 12.01 1.23
C ASP A 147 1.67 12.27 0.65
N TRP A 148 0.93 11.18 0.40
CA TRP A 148 -0.44 11.24 -0.13
C TRP A 148 -1.51 11.23 0.97
N GLY A 149 -1.08 11.32 2.24
CA GLY A 149 -1.97 11.44 3.38
C GLY A 149 -2.45 10.11 3.93
N SER A 150 -3.51 10.18 4.72
CA SER A 150 -4.06 9.03 5.41
C SER A 150 -5.46 8.67 4.92
N PHE A 151 -5.75 7.37 4.92
CA PHE A 151 -7.00 6.81 4.42
C PHE A 151 -7.67 5.92 5.46
N GLU A 152 -8.99 5.94 5.48
CA GLU A 152 -9.81 5.02 6.24
C GLU A 152 -10.48 4.03 5.30
N VAL A 153 -10.34 2.75 5.62
CA VAL A 153 -10.99 1.64 4.91
C VAL A 153 -12.14 1.12 5.77
N THR A 154 -13.36 1.20 5.29
CA THR A 154 -14.53 0.66 5.99
C THR A 154 -15.06 -0.59 5.28
N ALA A 155 -15.09 -1.73 5.99
CA ALA A 155 -15.56 -3.00 5.46
C ALA A 155 -16.39 -3.76 6.49
N ASN A 156 -17.70 -3.86 6.26
CA ASN A 156 -18.64 -4.60 7.11
C ASN A 156 -18.94 -5.96 6.49
N GLY A 157 -19.00 -7.01 7.32
CA GLY A 157 -19.21 -8.37 6.85
C GLY A 157 -20.31 -9.14 7.58
N LYS A 158 -20.85 -10.15 6.89
CA LYS A 158 -21.78 -11.12 7.47
C LYS A 158 -21.25 -12.51 7.23
N MET A 159 -21.08 -13.28 8.30
CA MET A 159 -20.55 -14.64 8.22
C MET A 159 -21.64 -15.68 8.44
N LYS A 160 -21.48 -16.81 7.75
CA LYS A 160 -22.35 -17.98 7.87
C LYS A 160 -21.77 -18.96 8.86
N LYS A 161 -22.62 -19.53 9.73
CA LYS A 161 -22.21 -20.66 10.55
C LYS A 161 -21.87 -21.87 9.68
N LYS A 162 -20.79 -22.55 10.03
CA LYS A 162 -20.52 -23.88 9.45
C LYS A 162 -21.63 -24.85 9.87
N LYS A 163 -22.01 -25.71 8.95
CA LYS A 163 -23.00 -26.77 9.20
C LYS A 163 -22.31 -27.98 9.79
#